data_d8dadc0b1bb74ae45331e936597cc69e
#
_entry.id   d8dadc0b1bb74ae45331e936597cc69e
#
_cell.length_a   1.000
_cell.length_b   1.000
_cell.length_c   1.000
_cell.angle_alpha   90.00
_cell.angle_beta   90.00
_cell.angle_gamma   90.00
#
_symmetry.space_group_name_H-M   'P 1'
#
loop_
_entity.id
_entity.type
_entity.pdbx_description
1 polymer ?
#
loop_
_entity_poly.entity_id
_entity_poly.type
_entity_poly.pdbx_seq_one_letter_code
_entity_poly.pdbx_strand_id
1 'polypeptide(L)'
;MNATPAIVMPSTDEEIWRYSRIAERFDDQQQRLDGLRRFFSFSNEITPREFDGYARPLLQRTLAYAWAPRVEAAQRADFEQRTSAWLGQGYVIRDQDAQGNWQPAPLRDHYFPVLYTQSADQPALPYGLDLAGQGARQATLARALEPGSMAVSEPLQIMDAEAGRPAAQAGGLLMVAPVFAERGPDNAPSGYVMALLSMRQLIAALYEDIIKPRLAGVPASARCWSGK
;
A
#
# COMPACT_ATOMS: atom_id res chain seq x y z
N MET A 1 -10.56 11.24 28.89
CA MET A 1 -9.71 10.15 29.40
C MET A 1 -9.87 8.99 28.42
N ASN A 2 -8.98 8.92 27.41
CA ASN A 2 -9.01 7.87 26.40
C ASN A 2 -8.18 6.69 26.95
N ALA A 3 -8.87 5.60 27.25
CA ALA A 3 -8.20 4.36 27.62
C ALA A 3 -7.52 3.79 26.35
N THR A 4 -6.19 3.73 26.38
CA THR A 4 -5.41 2.97 25.41
C THR A 4 -5.85 1.51 25.51
N PRO A 5 -6.24 0.84 24.42
CA PRO A 5 -6.58 -0.57 24.48
C PRO A 5 -5.35 -1.36 24.96
N ALA A 6 -5.47 -2.04 26.08
CA ALA A 6 -4.43 -2.94 26.57
C ALA A 6 -4.23 -4.04 25.51
N ILE A 7 -3.02 -4.16 24.98
CA ILE A 7 -2.62 -5.30 24.16
C ILE A 7 -2.67 -6.52 25.07
N VAL A 8 -3.70 -7.34 24.92
CA VAL A 8 -3.79 -8.63 25.60
C VAL A 8 -2.71 -9.53 25.03
N MET A 9 -1.69 -9.81 25.79
CA MET A 9 -0.64 -10.76 25.39
C MET A 9 -1.22 -12.15 25.23
N PRO A 10 -0.90 -12.87 24.17
CA PRO A 10 -1.40 -14.23 23.96
C PRO A 10 -0.93 -15.15 25.08
N SER A 11 -1.84 -16.00 25.55
CA SER A 11 -1.62 -16.85 26.72
C SER A 11 -1.22 -18.30 26.38
N THR A 12 -1.17 -18.64 25.09
CA THR A 12 -0.82 -19.98 24.63
C THR A 12 0.26 -19.96 23.57
N ASP A 13 1.10 -21.01 23.52
CA ASP A 13 2.16 -21.17 22.49
C ASP A 13 1.61 -21.07 21.08
N GLU A 14 0.36 -21.49 20.87
CA GLU A 14 -0.33 -21.43 19.58
C GLU A 14 -0.62 -19.98 19.14
N GLU A 15 -1.04 -19.13 20.06
CA GLU A 15 -1.29 -17.72 19.78
C GLU A 15 0.02 -16.99 19.51
N ILE A 16 1.06 -17.25 20.30
CA ILE A 16 2.41 -16.70 20.11
C ILE A 16 2.92 -17.05 18.71
N TRP A 17 2.76 -18.31 18.29
CA TRP A 17 3.20 -18.76 16.99
C TRP A 17 2.43 -18.08 15.82
N ARG A 18 1.11 -17.87 15.98
CA ARG A 18 0.30 -17.12 15.00
C ARG A 18 0.76 -15.68 14.86
N TYR A 19 1.02 -15.00 15.98
CA TYR A 19 1.54 -13.63 15.98
C TYR A 19 2.90 -13.53 15.31
N SER A 20 3.81 -14.47 15.57
CA SER A 20 5.13 -14.51 14.93
C SER A 20 5.02 -14.61 13.40
N ARG A 21 4.10 -15.42 12.90
CA ARG A 21 3.90 -15.57 11.44
C ARG A 21 3.31 -14.33 10.79
N ILE A 22 2.42 -13.63 11.46
CA ILE A 22 1.91 -12.33 10.98
C ILE A 22 3.05 -11.33 10.93
N ALA A 23 3.83 -11.23 11.99
CA ALA A 23 4.98 -10.33 12.08
C ALA A 23 6.00 -10.59 10.96
N GLU A 24 6.43 -11.85 10.77
CA GLU A 24 7.34 -12.25 9.69
C GLU A 24 6.87 -11.80 8.31
N ARG A 25 5.55 -11.86 8.05
CA ARG A 25 5.00 -11.43 6.77
C ARG A 25 4.99 -9.92 6.60
N PHE A 26 4.70 -9.20 7.67
CA PHE A 26 4.82 -7.74 7.64
C PHE A 26 6.28 -7.32 7.45
N ASP A 27 7.21 -8.00 8.10
CA ASP A 27 8.65 -7.74 7.95
C ASP A 27 9.12 -7.98 6.52
N ASP A 28 8.68 -9.07 5.87
CA ASP A 28 8.98 -9.33 4.45
C ASP A 28 8.45 -8.21 3.55
N GLN A 29 7.22 -7.74 3.78
CA GLN A 29 6.65 -6.63 3.02
C GLN A 29 7.38 -5.30 3.28
N GLN A 30 7.77 -5.05 4.52
CA GLN A 30 8.57 -3.88 4.88
C GLN A 30 9.94 -3.90 4.19
N GLN A 31 10.63 -5.05 4.16
CA GLN A 31 11.92 -5.20 3.47
C GLN A 31 11.80 -4.96 1.97
N ARG A 32 10.74 -5.47 1.33
CA ARG A 32 10.46 -5.24 -0.10
C ARG A 32 10.19 -3.77 -0.38
N LEU A 33 9.38 -3.13 0.45
CA LEU A 33 9.09 -1.70 0.31
C LEU A 33 10.33 -0.84 0.58
N ASP A 34 11.18 -1.21 1.55
CA ASP A 34 12.47 -0.54 1.80
C ASP A 34 13.42 -0.67 0.61
N GLY A 35 13.45 -1.83 -0.04
CA GLY A 35 14.19 -2.01 -1.29
C GLY A 35 13.73 -1.03 -2.38
N LEU A 36 12.41 -0.90 -2.57
CA LEU A 36 11.84 0.06 -3.51
C LEU A 36 12.14 1.51 -3.09
N ARG A 37 12.05 1.84 -1.80
CA ARG A 37 12.42 3.14 -1.26
C ARG A 37 13.86 3.51 -1.57
N ARG A 38 14.80 2.59 -1.34
CA ARG A 38 16.22 2.77 -1.65
C ARG A 38 16.44 2.96 -3.15
N PHE A 39 15.75 2.20 -3.99
CA PHE A 39 15.83 2.36 -5.43
C PHE A 39 15.51 3.81 -5.85
N PHE A 40 14.46 4.42 -5.27
CA PHE A 40 14.15 5.83 -5.51
C PHE A 40 15.13 6.81 -4.86
N SER A 41 15.65 6.51 -3.66
CA SER A 41 16.59 7.41 -2.96
C SER A 41 17.93 7.58 -3.66
N PHE A 42 18.38 6.55 -4.38
CA PHE A 42 19.69 6.54 -5.05
C PHE A 42 19.61 6.75 -6.57
N SER A 43 18.42 7.00 -7.11
CA SER A 43 18.22 7.25 -8.54
C SER A 43 17.81 8.71 -8.77
N ASN A 44 18.41 9.36 -9.78
CA ASN A 44 18.07 10.75 -10.11
C ASN A 44 16.74 10.86 -10.88
N GLU A 45 16.52 9.97 -11.84
CA GLU A 45 15.28 9.83 -12.59
C GLU A 45 14.98 8.34 -12.74
N ILE A 46 13.75 7.95 -12.49
CA ILE A 46 13.27 6.60 -12.70
C ILE A 46 12.23 6.64 -13.79
N THR A 47 12.51 5.91 -14.87
CA THR A 47 11.54 5.72 -15.94
C THR A 47 10.46 4.72 -15.53
N PRO A 48 9.28 4.75 -16.16
CA PRO A 48 8.24 3.77 -15.92
C PRO A 48 8.67 2.33 -16.16
N ARG A 49 9.52 2.12 -17.16
CA ARG A 49 10.05 0.79 -17.50
C ARG A 49 10.96 0.25 -16.39
N GLU A 50 11.79 1.11 -15.79
CA GLU A 50 12.64 0.75 -14.67
C GLU A 50 11.81 0.46 -13.42
N PHE A 51 10.80 1.29 -13.14
CA PHE A 51 9.85 1.04 -12.06
C PHE A 51 9.14 -0.31 -12.24
N ASP A 52 8.59 -0.58 -13.43
CA ASP A 52 7.92 -1.84 -13.75
C ASP A 52 8.87 -3.03 -13.58
N GLY A 53 10.07 -2.93 -14.13
CA GLY A 53 11.09 -3.98 -14.03
C GLY A 53 11.50 -4.29 -12.58
N TYR A 54 11.54 -3.27 -11.72
CA TYR A 54 11.87 -3.43 -10.31
C TYR A 54 10.67 -3.92 -9.49
N ALA A 55 9.48 -3.35 -9.68
CA ALA A 55 8.30 -3.61 -8.86
C ALA A 55 7.61 -4.94 -9.19
N ARG A 56 7.59 -5.36 -10.48
CA ARG A 56 6.93 -6.57 -10.93
C ARG A 56 7.39 -7.85 -10.21
N PRO A 57 8.69 -8.12 -10.01
CA PRO A 57 9.15 -9.28 -9.25
C PRO A 57 8.74 -9.28 -7.79
N LEU A 58 8.44 -8.08 -7.23
CA LEU A 58 8.05 -7.92 -5.83
C LEU A 58 6.57 -8.23 -5.57
N LEU A 59 5.73 -8.34 -6.60
CA LEU A 59 4.26 -8.50 -6.50
C LEU A 59 3.78 -9.80 -5.84
N GLN A 60 4.67 -10.63 -5.33
CA GLN A 60 4.29 -11.84 -4.60
C GLN A 60 3.44 -11.49 -3.38
N ARG A 61 2.13 -11.81 -3.43
CA ARG A 61 1.17 -11.55 -2.34
C ARG A 61 0.94 -10.06 -2.00
N THR A 62 1.30 -9.18 -2.92
CA THR A 62 1.06 -7.73 -2.86
C THR A 62 0.16 -7.37 -4.03
N LEU A 63 -0.90 -6.59 -3.79
CA LEU A 63 -1.82 -6.19 -4.85
C LEU A 63 -1.19 -5.20 -5.82
N ALA A 64 -0.47 -4.22 -5.28
CA ALA A 64 0.22 -3.22 -6.08
C ALA A 64 1.39 -2.59 -5.33
N TYR A 65 2.40 -2.16 -6.08
CA TYR A 65 3.38 -1.16 -5.67
C TYR A 65 3.15 0.12 -6.45
N ALA A 66 3.39 1.26 -5.81
CA ALA A 66 3.24 2.55 -6.46
C ALA A 66 4.28 3.56 -5.98
N TRP A 67 4.46 4.61 -6.79
CA TRP A 67 5.24 5.80 -6.50
C TRP A 67 4.39 7.05 -6.65
N ALA A 68 4.47 7.94 -5.67
CA ALA A 68 3.83 9.25 -5.67
C ALA A 68 4.87 10.34 -5.37
N PRO A 69 5.34 11.10 -6.37
CA PRO A 69 6.26 12.21 -6.18
C PRO A 69 5.57 13.37 -5.44
N ARG A 70 6.38 14.20 -4.80
CA ARG A 70 5.93 15.50 -4.31
C ARG A 70 5.82 16.47 -5.50
N VAL A 71 4.66 17.09 -5.63
CA VAL A 71 4.37 18.10 -6.66
C VAL A 71 3.92 19.38 -5.98
N GLU A 72 4.68 20.47 -6.13
CA GLU A 72 4.31 21.77 -5.61
C GLU A 72 3.12 22.36 -6.38
N ALA A 73 2.30 23.17 -5.72
CA ALA A 73 1.12 23.79 -6.33
C ALA A 73 1.45 24.52 -7.65
N ALA A 74 2.56 25.27 -7.66
CA ALA A 74 3.01 26.00 -8.83
C ALA A 74 3.42 25.10 -10.02
N GLN A 75 3.76 23.86 -9.75
CA GLN A 75 4.22 22.88 -10.76
C GLN A 75 3.09 21.96 -11.27
N ARG A 76 1.91 22.04 -10.65
CA ARG A 76 0.81 21.11 -10.92
C ARG A 76 0.42 21.03 -12.39
N ALA A 77 0.16 22.18 -13.02
CA ALA A 77 -0.32 22.21 -14.42
C ALA A 77 0.72 21.65 -15.39
N ASP A 78 1.98 22.00 -15.22
CA ASP A 78 3.07 21.50 -16.03
C ASP A 78 3.31 19.99 -15.79
N PHE A 79 3.20 19.54 -14.55
CA PHE A 79 3.28 18.12 -14.19
C PHE A 79 2.16 17.31 -14.84
N GLU A 80 0.90 17.75 -14.74
CA GLU A 80 -0.26 17.10 -15.37
C GLU A 80 -0.12 17.04 -16.89
N GLN A 81 0.36 18.12 -17.52
CA GLN A 81 0.57 18.17 -18.97
C GLN A 81 1.68 17.21 -19.43
N ARG A 82 2.83 17.21 -18.80
CA ARG A 82 3.95 16.32 -19.14
C ARG A 82 3.59 14.87 -18.92
N THR A 83 2.92 14.57 -17.80
CA THR A 83 2.48 13.21 -17.49
C THR A 83 1.42 12.72 -18.48
N SER A 84 0.47 13.57 -18.88
CA SER A 84 -0.52 13.24 -19.91
C SER A 84 0.12 12.91 -21.25
N ALA A 85 1.09 13.71 -21.68
CA ALA A 85 1.83 13.48 -22.92
C ALA A 85 2.59 12.14 -22.89
N TRP A 86 3.17 11.82 -21.75
CA TRP A 86 3.90 10.58 -21.57
C TRP A 86 2.99 9.34 -21.50
N LEU A 87 1.87 9.40 -20.77
CA LEU A 87 0.91 8.29 -20.67
C LEU A 87 0.08 8.09 -21.96
N GLY A 88 0.09 9.05 -22.88
CA GLY A 88 -0.78 9.03 -24.07
C GLY A 88 -2.27 9.17 -23.73
N GLN A 89 -2.60 9.62 -22.54
CA GLN A 89 -3.97 9.83 -22.05
C GLN A 89 -4.01 10.98 -21.03
N GLY A 90 -5.17 11.57 -20.82
CA GLY A 90 -5.35 12.64 -19.86
C GLY A 90 -4.96 12.21 -18.43
N TYR A 91 -4.06 12.97 -17.81
CA TYR A 91 -3.66 12.80 -16.42
C TYR A 91 -4.05 14.04 -15.62
N VAL A 92 -4.77 13.85 -14.54
CA VAL A 92 -5.20 14.91 -13.62
C VAL A 92 -4.94 14.46 -12.19
N ILE A 93 -4.40 15.35 -11.37
CA ILE A 93 -4.30 15.12 -9.92
C ILE A 93 -5.71 15.20 -9.36
N ARG A 94 -6.19 14.10 -8.78
CA ARG A 94 -7.58 13.91 -8.38
C ARG A 94 -7.71 13.34 -6.98
N ASP A 95 -8.83 13.60 -6.37
CA ASP A 95 -9.20 13.08 -5.06
C ASP A 95 -10.60 12.46 -5.12
N GLN A 96 -11.03 11.83 -4.06
CA GLN A 96 -12.38 11.32 -3.91
C GLN A 96 -13.14 12.21 -2.93
N ASP A 97 -14.39 12.53 -3.26
CA ASP A 97 -15.30 13.18 -2.32
C ASP A 97 -15.75 12.20 -1.22
N ALA A 98 -16.57 12.66 -0.29
CA ALA A 98 -17.09 11.86 0.80
C ALA A 98 -17.97 10.68 0.34
N GLN A 99 -18.47 10.73 -0.90
CA GLN A 99 -19.26 9.69 -1.56
C GLN A 99 -18.41 8.74 -2.40
N GLY A 100 -17.10 8.99 -2.51
CA GLY A 100 -16.16 8.20 -3.28
C GLY A 100 -16.10 8.55 -4.77
N ASN A 101 -16.75 9.64 -5.22
CA ASN A 101 -16.68 10.08 -6.61
C ASN A 101 -15.36 10.80 -6.89
N TRP A 102 -14.81 10.58 -8.09
CA TRP A 102 -13.60 11.22 -8.54
C TRP A 102 -13.83 12.69 -8.91
N GLN A 103 -12.97 13.56 -8.37
CA GLN A 103 -12.94 14.98 -8.70
C GLN A 103 -11.49 15.48 -8.77
N PRO A 104 -11.21 16.58 -9.49
CA PRO A 104 -9.91 17.21 -9.43
C PRO A 104 -9.54 17.54 -7.98
N ALA A 105 -8.30 17.24 -7.57
CA ALA A 105 -7.86 17.56 -6.21
C ALA A 105 -7.99 19.06 -5.93
N PRO A 106 -8.50 19.47 -4.77
CA PRO A 106 -8.61 20.87 -4.37
C PRO A 106 -7.22 21.52 -4.29
N LEU A 107 -7.18 22.85 -4.22
CA LEU A 107 -5.93 23.59 -4.10
C LEU A 107 -5.26 23.28 -2.76
N ARG A 108 -3.96 22.93 -2.82
CA ARG A 108 -3.06 22.63 -1.70
C ARG A 108 -1.69 23.19 -2.02
N ASP A 109 -0.85 23.38 -1.02
CA ASP A 109 0.54 23.81 -1.21
C ASP A 109 1.36 22.78 -2.00
N HIS A 110 1.09 21.49 -1.78
CA HIS A 110 1.73 20.38 -2.48
C HIS A 110 0.79 19.14 -2.55
N TYR A 111 1.11 18.24 -3.45
CA TYR A 111 0.38 17.02 -3.73
C TYR A 111 1.33 15.81 -3.74
N PHE A 112 0.77 14.62 -3.52
CA PHE A 112 1.47 13.34 -3.72
C PHE A 112 0.65 12.43 -4.65
N PRO A 113 0.60 12.77 -5.95
CA PRO A 113 -0.22 12.01 -6.90
C PRO A 113 0.46 10.69 -7.28
N VAL A 114 -0.31 9.61 -7.38
CA VAL A 114 0.19 8.33 -7.90
C VAL A 114 0.64 8.52 -9.35
N LEU A 115 1.96 8.44 -9.58
CA LEU A 115 2.58 8.57 -10.90
C LEU A 115 2.87 7.22 -11.52
N TYR A 116 3.42 6.28 -10.75
CA TYR A 116 3.67 4.91 -11.19
C TYR A 116 2.89 3.93 -10.34
N THR A 117 2.35 2.91 -10.99
CA THR A 117 1.69 1.80 -10.31
C THR A 117 1.93 0.51 -11.07
N GLN A 118 2.27 -0.53 -10.34
CA GLN A 118 2.43 -1.89 -10.85
C GLN A 118 1.59 -2.83 -10.01
N SER A 119 0.71 -3.61 -10.65
CA SER A 119 -0.15 -4.60 -9.99
C SER A 119 -0.13 -5.92 -10.74
N ALA A 120 -0.36 -7.03 -10.03
CA ALA A 120 -0.50 -8.35 -10.63
C ALA A 120 -1.85 -8.49 -11.34
N ASP A 121 -2.90 -8.02 -10.64
CA ASP A 121 -4.29 -8.04 -11.09
C ASP A 121 -4.97 -6.75 -10.64
N GLN A 122 -6.13 -6.43 -11.20
CA GLN A 122 -7.00 -5.39 -10.63
C GLN A 122 -7.45 -5.81 -9.22
N PRO A 123 -7.51 -4.90 -8.22
CA PRO A 123 -7.44 -3.44 -8.27
C PRO A 123 -6.01 -2.90 -8.09
N ALA A 124 -5.66 -1.91 -8.89
CA ALA A 124 -4.43 -1.13 -8.74
C ALA A 124 -4.71 0.20 -8.05
N LEU A 125 -3.66 0.85 -7.56
CA LEU A 125 -3.75 2.25 -7.13
C LEU A 125 -3.91 3.13 -8.38
N PRO A 126 -5.00 3.92 -8.50
CA PRO A 126 -5.27 4.64 -9.73
C PRO A 126 -4.32 5.81 -9.95
N TYR A 127 -3.92 6.04 -11.20
CA TYR A 127 -3.12 7.19 -11.60
C TYR A 127 -3.77 8.52 -11.18
N GLY A 128 -2.95 9.45 -10.72
CA GLY A 128 -3.37 10.76 -10.30
C GLY A 128 -4.04 10.85 -8.93
N LEU A 129 -4.29 9.73 -8.25
CA LEU A 129 -4.83 9.75 -6.89
C LEU A 129 -3.88 10.51 -5.97
N ASP A 130 -4.34 11.65 -5.41
CA ASP A 130 -3.57 12.40 -4.44
C ASP A 130 -3.65 11.75 -3.06
N LEU A 131 -2.48 11.37 -2.52
CA LEU A 131 -2.38 10.77 -1.19
C LEU A 131 -2.48 11.83 -0.08
N ALA A 132 -2.21 13.11 -0.39
CA ALA A 132 -2.41 14.21 0.54
C ALA A 132 -3.89 14.56 0.75
N GLY A 133 -4.80 13.87 0.05
CA GLY A 133 -6.23 13.94 0.26
C GLY A 133 -6.62 13.66 1.72
N GLN A 134 -7.90 13.80 2.03
CA GLN A 134 -8.39 13.65 3.41
C GLN A 134 -8.44 12.17 3.85
N GLY A 135 -8.50 11.97 5.17
CA GLY A 135 -8.80 10.69 5.80
C GLY A 135 -7.58 9.83 6.12
N ALA A 136 -7.77 8.52 6.10
CA ALA A 136 -6.78 7.53 6.54
C ALA A 136 -5.45 7.58 5.76
N ARG A 137 -5.48 7.99 4.48
CA ARG A 137 -4.27 8.15 3.66
C ARG A 137 -3.37 9.26 4.19
N GLN A 138 -3.94 10.46 4.39
CA GLN A 138 -3.20 11.61 4.92
C GLN A 138 -2.61 11.32 6.30
N ALA A 139 -3.39 10.73 7.21
CA ALA A 139 -2.91 10.33 8.53
C ALA A 139 -1.76 9.32 8.44
N THR A 140 -1.79 8.42 7.46
CA THR A 140 -0.73 7.44 7.24
C THR A 140 0.55 8.09 6.73
N LEU A 141 0.46 9.07 5.79
CA LEU A 141 1.63 9.84 5.34
C LEU A 141 2.27 10.60 6.51
N ALA A 142 1.47 11.23 7.36
CA ALA A 142 1.97 11.96 8.52
C ALA A 142 2.74 11.04 9.50
N ARG A 143 2.19 9.85 9.79
CA ARG A 143 2.89 8.87 10.64
C ARG A 143 4.18 8.35 10.01
N ALA A 144 4.22 8.21 8.69
CA ALA A 144 5.42 7.74 7.98
C ALA A 144 6.56 8.76 8.00
N LEU A 145 6.31 10.03 8.35
CA LEU A 145 7.34 11.05 8.52
C LEU A 145 8.07 10.96 9.86
N GLU A 146 7.55 10.19 10.81
CA GLU A 146 8.27 9.93 12.05
C GLU A 146 9.60 9.22 11.77
N PRO A 147 10.72 9.57 12.47
CA PRO A 147 12.04 9.08 12.14
C PRO A 147 12.13 7.56 12.04
N GLY A 148 12.59 7.09 10.87
CA GLY A 148 12.84 5.68 10.59
C GLY A 148 11.61 4.84 10.33
N SER A 149 10.40 5.44 10.22
CA SER A 149 9.17 4.67 10.15
C SER A 149 8.61 4.54 8.74
N MET A 150 8.16 3.33 8.44
CA MET A 150 7.11 3.07 7.48
C MET A 150 5.79 3.07 8.23
N ALA A 151 4.71 3.51 7.61
CA ALA A 151 3.41 3.49 8.22
C ALA A 151 2.44 2.60 7.44
N VAL A 152 1.55 1.95 8.19
CA VAL A 152 0.46 1.15 7.63
C VAL A 152 -0.86 1.85 7.92
N SER A 153 -1.72 1.96 6.94
CA SER A 153 -3.03 2.60 7.10
C SER A 153 -3.98 1.74 7.95
N GLU A 154 -5.03 2.35 8.44
CA GLU A 154 -6.25 1.62 8.77
C GLU A 154 -6.77 0.88 7.53
N PRO A 155 -7.63 -0.13 7.70
CA PRO A 155 -8.23 -0.83 6.57
C PRO A 155 -8.93 0.16 5.63
N LEU A 156 -8.54 0.11 4.34
CA LEU A 156 -9.10 0.92 3.28
C LEU A 156 -10.00 0.08 2.39
N GLN A 157 -11.07 0.67 1.87
CA GLN A 157 -11.78 0.07 0.76
C GLN A 157 -10.90 0.15 -0.50
N ILE A 158 -10.64 -1.01 -1.11
CA ILE A 158 -9.94 -1.07 -2.38
C ILE A 158 -10.95 -0.71 -3.47
N MET A 159 -10.62 0.31 -4.26
CA MET A 159 -11.45 0.76 -5.38
C MET A 159 -11.00 0.08 -6.66
N ASP A 160 -11.95 -0.36 -7.46
CA ASP A 160 -11.68 -0.72 -8.85
C ASP A 160 -11.33 0.57 -9.62
N ALA A 161 -10.11 0.62 -10.15
CA ALA A 161 -9.58 1.81 -10.80
C ALA A 161 -10.37 2.20 -12.07
N GLU A 162 -10.96 1.22 -12.77
CA GLU A 162 -11.73 1.43 -14.00
C GLU A 162 -13.21 1.68 -13.70
N ALA A 163 -13.78 0.89 -12.79
CA ALA A 163 -15.20 0.97 -12.49
C ALA A 163 -15.57 2.10 -11.52
N GLY A 164 -14.59 2.71 -10.83
CA GLY A 164 -14.82 3.77 -9.85
C GLY A 164 -15.70 3.34 -8.66
N ARG A 165 -15.84 2.04 -8.42
CA ARG A 165 -16.66 1.43 -7.35
C ARG A 165 -15.81 0.53 -6.48
N PRO A 166 -16.26 0.21 -5.24
CA PRO A 166 -15.55 -0.72 -4.39
C PRO A 166 -15.30 -2.06 -5.10
N ALA A 167 -14.04 -2.51 -5.10
CA ALA A 167 -13.71 -3.84 -5.57
C ALA A 167 -14.40 -4.88 -4.69
N ALA A 168 -14.83 -5.98 -5.27
CA ALA A 168 -15.54 -7.07 -4.57
C ALA A 168 -14.69 -7.73 -3.46
N GLN A 169 -13.41 -7.38 -3.37
CA GLN A 169 -12.49 -7.89 -2.36
C GLN A 169 -12.54 -7.01 -1.11
N ALA A 170 -12.66 -7.67 0.03
CA ALA A 170 -12.65 -7.01 1.34
C ALA A 170 -11.32 -6.27 1.59
N GLY A 171 -11.43 -5.07 2.10
CA GLY A 171 -10.39 -4.22 2.69
C GLY A 171 -8.93 -4.41 2.31
N GLY A 172 -8.22 -3.34 2.05
CA GLY A 172 -6.78 -3.30 1.84
C GLY A 172 -6.07 -2.56 2.96
N LEU A 173 -4.77 -2.80 3.08
CA LEU A 173 -3.86 -2.02 3.90
C LEU A 173 -2.87 -1.32 2.98
N LEU A 174 -2.73 -0.02 3.14
CA LEU A 174 -1.72 0.76 2.45
C LEU A 174 -0.49 0.90 3.36
N MET A 175 0.62 0.33 2.94
CA MET A 175 1.91 0.55 3.57
C MET A 175 2.66 1.62 2.79
N VAL A 176 3.19 2.63 3.47
CA VAL A 176 3.89 3.76 2.85
C VAL A 176 5.26 3.98 3.48
N ALA A 177 6.23 4.38 2.66
CA ALA A 177 7.55 4.78 3.10
C ALA A 177 7.97 6.08 2.40
N PRO A 178 8.42 7.11 3.14
CA PRO A 178 8.91 8.35 2.56
C PRO A 178 10.25 8.14 1.87
N VAL A 179 10.43 8.82 0.75
CA VAL A 179 11.69 8.92 0.04
C VAL A 179 12.22 10.33 0.22
N PHE A 180 13.48 10.45 0.64
CA PHE A 180 14.15 11.73 0.79
C PHE A 180 15.24 11.83 -0.26
N ALA A 181 15.28 12.95 -1.00
CA ALA A 181 16.38 13.25 -1.89
C ALA A 181 17.58 13.72 -1.06
N GLU A 182 18.80 13.32 -1.44
CA GLU A 182 20.05 13.73 -0.75
C GLU A 182 20.24 15.25 -0.62
N ARG A 183 19.56 16.05 -1.44
CA ARG A 183 19.66 17.51 -1.52
C ARG A 183 18.32 18.23 -1.48
N GLY A 184 17.28 17.62 -0.88
CA GLY A 184 15.97 18.27 -0.75
C GLY A 184 15.98 19.39 0.29
N PRO A 185 15.21 20.47 0.09
CA PRO A 185 15.02 21.48 1.11
C PRO A 185 14.27 20.88 2.32
N ASP A 186 14.65 21.32 3.51
CA ASP A 186 13.90 21.22 4.76
C ASP A 186 13.43 19.84 5.22
N ASN A 187 14.18 18.77 4.97
CA ASN A 187 13.82 17.43 5.44
C ASN A 187 12.45 16.93 4.95
N ALA A 188 11.90 17.54 3.89
CA ALA A 188 10.65 17.14 3.30
C ALA A 188 10.87 15.95 2.34
N PRO A 189 9.95 14.96 2.30
CA PRO A 189 10.09 13.85 1.37
C PRO A 189 9.92 14.31 -0.07
N SER A 190 10.74 13.76 -0.97
CA SER A 190 10.58 13.93 -2.43
C SER A 190 9.37 13.16 -2.98
N GLY A 191 8.83 12.24 -2.19
CA GLY A 191 7.67 11.44 -2.51
C GLY A 191 7.51 10.25 -1.58
N TYR A 192 6.58 9.37 -1.92
CA TYR A 192 6.30 8.14 -1.17
C TYR A 192 6.27 6.93 -2.10
N VAL A 193 6.94 5.86 -1.69
CA VAL A 193 6.70 4.52 -2.23
C VAL A 193 5.63 3.82 -1.40
N MET A 194 4.84 2.97 -2.05
CA MET A 194 3.69 2.32 -1.42
C MET A 194 3.58 0.86 -1.82
N ALA A 195 3.02 0.07 -0.90
CA ALA A 195 2.52 -1.27 -1.17
C ALA A 195 1.06 -1.37 -0.74
N LEU A 196 0.20 -1.85 -1.63
CA LEU A 196 -1.20 -2.16 -1.33
C LEU A 196 -1.33 -3.65 -1.04
N LEU A 197 -1.73 -3.99 0.17
CA LEU A 197 -1.86 -5.36 0.65
C LEU A 197 -3.34 -5.75 0.75
N SER A 198 -3.68 -6.99 0.38
CA SER A 198 -5.02 -7.52 0.57
C SER A 198 -5.15 -8.14 1.95
N MET A 199 -6.11 -7.69 2.75
CA MET A 199 -6.46 -8.32 4.02
C MET A 199 -6.84 -9.79 3.84
N ARG A 200 -7.59 -10.11 2.80
CA ARG A 200 -7.97 -11.49 2.47
C ARG A 200 -6.75 -12.37 2.20
N GLN A 201 -5.79 -11.87 1.41
CA GLN A 201 -4.57 -12.62 1.09
C GLN A 201 -3.68 -12.80 2.31
N LEU A 202 -3.58 -11.78 3.17
CA LEU A 202 -2.88 -11.89 4.45
C LEU A 202 -3.49 -12.97 5.34
N ILE A 203 -4.81 -12.98 5.50
CA ILE A 203 -5.54 -13.98 6.30
C ILE A 203 -5.46 -15.37 5.67
N ALA A 204 -5.68 -15.48 4.36
CA ALA A 204 -5.62 -16.77 3.65
C ALA A 204 -4.23 -17.42 3.75
N ALA A 205 -3.19 -16.61 3.66
CA ALA A 205 -1.82 -17.07 3.81
C ALA A 205 -1.52 -17.59 5.23
N LEU A 206 -2.11 -16.94 6.26
CA LEU A 206 -2.05 -17.46 7.63
C LEU A 206 -2.78 -18.80 7.75
N TYR A 207 -3.93 -18.93 7.09
CA TYR A 207 -4.69 -20.19 7.08
C TYR A 207 -3.90 -21.33 6.44
N GLU A 208 -3.27 -21.09 5.29
CA GLU A 208 -2.45 -22.12 4.59
C GLU A 208 -1.25 -22.55 5.42
N ASP A 209 -0.56 -21.62 6.05
CA ASP A 209 0.63 -21.92 6.85
C ASP A 209 0.30 -22.56 8.20
N ILE A 210 -0.87 -22.26 8.78
CA ILE A 210 -1.23 -22.68 10.14
C ILE A 210 -2.11 -23.92 10.15
N ILE A 211 -3.06 -24.05 9.24
CA ILE A 211 -4.13 -25.04 9.32
C ILE A 211 -3.85 -26.24 8.41
N LYS A 212 -3.32 -26.02 7.21
CA LYS A 212 -3.06 -27.07 6.25
C LYS A 212 -2.05 -28.13 6.71
N PRO A 213 -0.93 -27.79 7.36
CA PRO A 213 0.01 -28.79 7.91
C PRO A 213 -0.59 -29.67 9.01
N ARG A 214 -1.50 -29.11 9.82
CA ARG A 214 -2.16 -29.86 10.90
C ARG A 214 -3.19 -30.86 10.38
N LEU A 215 -3.90 -30.53 9.33
CA LEU A 215 -4.85 -31.43 8.68
C LEU A 215 -4.15 -32.58 7.93
N ALA A 216 -2.92 -32.38 7.45
CA ALA A 216 -2.13 -33.41 6.81
C ALA A 216 -1.60 -34.46 7.81
N GLY A 217 -1.44 -34.10 9.09
CA GLY A 217 -1.02 -35.01 10.18
C GLY A 217 -2.15 -35.80 10.84
N VAL A 218 -3.40 -35.54 10.50
CA VAL A 218 -4.56 -36.27 11.07
C VAL A 218 -4.78 -37.53 10.23
N PRO A 219 -4.65 -38.74 10.81
CA PRO A 219 -4.83 -40.00 10.07
C PRO A 219 -6.27 -40.05 9.51
N ALA A 220 -6.39 -40.67 8.32
CA ALA A 220 -7.65 -40.74 7.58
C ALA A 220 -8.83 -41.36 8.38
N SER A 221 -8.52 -42.17 9.40
CA SER A 221 -9.49 -42.75 10.33
C SER A 221 -10.22 -41.73 11.24
N ALA A 222 -9.67 -40.54 11.45
CA ALA A 222 -10.30 -39.50 12.27
C ALA A 222 -11.24 -38.57 11.47
N ARG A 223 -11.36 -38.77 10.14
CA ARG A 223 -12.20 -37.94 9.26
C ARG A 223 -13.62 -38.46 9.05
N CYS A 224 -13.98 -39.59 9.66
CA CYS A 224 -15.30 -40.21 9.55
C CYS A 224 -16.12 -40.05 10.84
N TRP A 225 -16.42 -38.81 11.22
CA TRP A 225 -17.47 -38.56 12.22
C TRP A 225 -18.32 -37.37 11.78
N SER A 226 -19.19 -37.61 10.79
CA SER A 226 -20.37 -36.79 10.56
C SER A 226 -21.42 -37.66 9.86
N GLY A 227 -22.42 -38.11 10.62
CA GLY A 227 -23.59 -38.73 10.02
C GLY A 227 -24.25 -39.76 10.89
N LYS A 228 -25.01 -39.36 11.86
CA LYS A 228 -26.35 -39.87 12.11
C LYS A 228 -27.14 -38.85 12.92
#